data_087f04adfe82b724a6a31d3563e4f9a2
#
_entry.id   087f04adfe82b724a6a31d3563e4f9a2
#
_cell.length_a   1.000
_cell.length_b   1.000
_cell.length_c   1.000
_cell.angle_alpha   90.00
_cell.angle_beta   90.00
_cell.angle_gamma   90.00
#
_symmetry.space_group_name_H-M   'P 1'
#
loop_
_entity.id
_entity.type
_entity.pdbx_description
1 polymer ?
#
loop_
_entity_poly.entity_id
_entity_poly.type
_entity_poly.pdbx_seq_one_letter_code
_entity_poly.pdbx_strand_id
1 'polypeptide(L)'
;MSEPIQEFAGARQQFEAEERAETLNKADTADTAETGPGGADRRNTGPGTRRTGIRRALRVDAWPGPWKRGPLLAAWALLLGLLMLLHARVPNRIGNLGSLVETFLPWFGLFIPVLLAGALWRRSAAAAAALLLPVAVWLNLFGGLLTDKSHPGGDLTVASHNVDAGNPDPAGTARDLAASGADVLALEELTEQARGAYEKGLAKAYPYHTVQGTVGLWSKLPLSDTRPVDIKTDYGPLGDTKPADVKMAYNRALRTTVATDQGPLTVYVAHLGSVRVMPRGGFWTVSRDRGTQALGEAVAADPSERVVLLGDLNGTMDDRAFAGITSRLRSVQDAAGDGFGFTWPAKFPVARIDEILVRGVKPESSWVLPATGSDHLPVAAGISW
;
A
#
# COMPACT_ATOMS: atom_id res chain seq x y z
N MET A 1 -33.18 6.11 -22.41
CA MET A 1 -32.00 5.28 -22.06
C MET A 1 -31.51 5.78 -20.72
N SER A 2 -32.15 5.40 -19.63
CA SER A 2 -31.96 5.98 -18.28
C SER A 2 -32.21 4.92 -17.20
N GLU A 3 -31.62 3.72 -17.32
CA GLU A 3 -31.85 2.63 -16.36
C GLU A 3 -30.61 2.11 -15.57
N PRO A 4 -29.36 2.34 -15.88
CA PRO A 4 -28.26 1.76 -15.06
C PRO A 4 -27.98 2.50 -13.75
N ILE A 5 -28.42 3.74 -13.59
CA ILE A 5 -28.08 4.54 -12.37
C ILE A 5 -29.01 4.18 -11.20
N GLN A 6 -30.21 3.68 -11.46
CA GLN A 6 -31.16 3.30 -10.40
C GLN A 6 -30.82 1.96 -9.74
N GLU A 7 -30.18 1.05 -10.44
CA GLU A 7 -29.82 -0.28 -9.91
C GLU A 7 -28.66 -0.21 -8.90
N PHE A 8 -27.70 0.68 -9.12
CA PHE A 8 -26.61 0.92 -8.15
C PHE A 8 -27.07 1.65 -6.88
N ALA A 9 -28.05 2.53 -6.99
CA ALA A 9 -28.64 3.19 -5.83
C ALA A 9 -29.45 2.20 -4.97
N GLY A 10 -30.13 1.23 -5.59
CA GLY A 10 -30.87 0.18 -4.92
C GLY A 10 -29.98 -0.80 -4.13
N ALA A 11 -28.85 -1.19 -4.70
CA ALA A 11 -27.90 -2.09 -4.06
C ALA A 11 -27.23 -1.44 -2.82
N ARG A 12 -26.98 -0.15 -2.88
CA ARG A 12 -26.39 0.60 -1.75
C ARG A 12 -27.40 0.77 -0.60
N GLN A 13 -28.67 1.00 -0.91
CA GLN A 13 -29.74 1.09 0.10
C GLN A 13 -30.03 -0.25 0.78
N GLN A 14 -29.94 -1.36 0.06
CA GLN A 14 -30.06 -2.70 0.66
C GLN A 14 -28.90 -3.01 1.60
N PHE A 15 -27.69 -2.65 1.25
CA PHE A 15 -26.52 -2.86 2.09
C PHE A 15 -26.59 -2.06 3.40
N GLU A 16 -27.01 -0.79 3.33
CA GLU A 16 -27.19 0.07 4.51
C GLU A 16 -28.37 -0.38 5.41
N ALA A 17 -29.37 -1.06 4.84
CA ALA A 17 -30.49 -1.62 5.58
C ALA A 17 -30.11 -2.92 6.33
N GLU A 18 -29.27 -3.77 5.73
CA GLU A 18 -28.78 -5.00 6.37
C GLU A 18 -27.80 -4.68 7.52
N GLU A 19 -26.95 -3.66 7.37
CA GLU A 19 -26.03 -3.22 8.42
C GLU A 19 -26.76 -2.64 9.65
N ARG A 20 -27.89 -1.95 9.42
CA ARG A 20 -28.77 -1.47 10.51
C ARG A 20 -29.54 -2.58 11.22
N ALA A 21 -29.91 -3.63 10.50
CA ALA A 21 -30.60 -4.78 11.10
C ALA A 21 -29.66 -5.62 11.99
N GLU A 22 -28.39 -5.72 11.62
CA GLU A 22 -27.38 -6.47 12.39
C GLU A 22 -26.97 -5.73 13.67
N THR A 23 -26.96 -4.39 13.67
CA THR A 23 -26.68 -3.56 14.85
C THR A 23 -27.83 -3.58 15.87
N LEU A 24 -29.08 -3.70 15.43
CA LEU A 24 -30.22 -3.78 16.33
C LEU A 24 -30.36 -5.15 17.01
N ASN A 25 -29.88 -6.22 16.37
CA ASN A 25 -29.96 -7.57 16.93
C ASN A 25 -28.85 -7.86 17.98
N LYS A 26 -27.85 -7.01 18.07
CA LYS A 26 -26.78 -7.11 19.10
C LYS A 26 -27.12 -6.39 20.42
N ALA A 27 -28.16 -5.57 20.45
CA ALA A 27 -28.55 -4.81 21.61
C ALA A 27 -29.51 -5.58 22.56
N ASP A 28 -30.15 -6.66 22.11
CA ASP A 28 -31.21 -7.35 22.84
C ASP A 28 -30.77 -8.61 23.61
N THR A 29 -29.47 -8.92 23.70
CA THR A 29 -28.97 -10.13 24.41
C THR A 29 -28.19 -9.88 25.70
N ALA A 30 -28.29 -8.69 26.28
CA ALA A 30 -27.56 -8.33 27.51
C ALA A 30 -28.48 -7.87 28.65
N ASP A 31 -29.49 -8.66 28.97
CA ASP A 31 -30.21 -8.48 30.26
C ASP A 31 -30.97 -9.75 30.64
N THR A 32 -30.34 -10.64 31.38
CA THR A 32 -30.99 -11.58 32.34
C THR A 32 -29.90 -12.41 33.04
N ALA A 33 -29.60 -12.09 34.30
CA ALA A 33 -29.12 -13.07 35.26
C ALA A 33 -29.52 -12.61 36.68
N GLU A 34 -30.43 -13.40 37.21
CA GLU A 34 -31.12 -13.26 38.47
C GLU A 34 -30.25 -13.45 39.72
N THR A 35 -30.72 -12.75 40.73
CA THR A 35 -30.39 -12.85 42.17
C THR A 35 -30.99 -14.10 42.80
N GLY A 36 -30.29 -14.68 43.80
CA GLY A 36 -30.86 -15.63 44.76
C GLY A 36 -29.94 -15.91 45.95
N PRO A 37 -30.46 -15.96 47.17
CA PRO A 37 -29.72 -15.68 48.38
C PRO A 37 -29.54 -16.89 49.32
N GLY A 38 -28.65 -16.74 50.31
CA GLY A 38 -28.88 -17.32 51.64
C GLY A 38 -27.98 -18.44 52.10
N GLY A 39 -27.49 -18.29 53.34
CA GLY A 39 -27.22 -19.40 54.24
C GLY A 39 -25.94 -19.31 55.09
N ALA A 40 -25.99 -18.54 56.11
CA ALA A 40 -25.81 -18.89 57.57
C ALA A 40 -24.60 -19.75 58.01
N ASP A 41 -23.76 -19.13 58.75
CA ASP A 41 -23.34 -19.41 60.13
C ASP A 41 -22.76 -20.82 60.49
N ARG A 42 -21.53 -20.81 61.00
CA ARG A 42 -21.13 -21.53 62.22
C ARG A 42 -19.73 -21.12 62.74
N ARG A 43 -19.78 -20.51 63.88
CA ARG A 43 -18.65 -20.28 64.79
C ARG A 43 -18.01 -21.60 65.24
N ASN A 44 -16.72 -21.61 65.36
CA ASN A 44 -16.09 -22.47 66.37
C ASN A 44 -14.87 -21.76 66.99
N THR A 45 -14.94 -21.60 68.28
CA THR A 45 -13.97 -21.02 69.19
C THR A 45 -13.06 -22.11 69.74
N GLY A 46 -11.77 -21.85 69.83
CA GLY A 46 -10.84 -22.64 70.63
C GLY A 46 -9.48 -21.96 70.78
N PRO A 47 -8.94 -21.79 71.99
CA PRO A 47 -7.76 -20.94 72.26
C PRO A 47 -6.47 -21.77 72.29
N GLY A 48 -5.37 -21.17 71.96
CA GLY A 48 -4.11 -21.79 72.33
C GLY A 48 -2.85 -21.30 71.67
N THR A 49 -2.10 -20.58 72.45
CA THR A 49 -0.64 -20.41 72.50
C THR A 49 0.02 -19.42 71.58
N ARG A 50 0.30 -18.26 72.23
CA ARG A 50 1.39 -17.33 71.88
C ARG A 50 2.71 -18.10 71.81
N ARG A 51 3.35 -18.08 70.63
CA ARG A 51 4.81 -18.16 70.56
C ARG A 51 5.30 -17.09 69.60
N THR A 52 5.92 -16.09 70.19
CA THR A 52 6.74 -15.08 69.62
C THR A 52 7.69 -15.61 68.56
N GLY A 53 7.51 -15.16 67.33
CA GLY A 53 8.42 -15.37 66.22
C GLY A 53 8.64 -14.10 65.47
N ILE A 54 9.39 -13.15 66.06
CA ILE A 54 10.02 -12.01 65.40
C ILE A 54 11.04 -12.57 64.40
N ARG A 55 10.59 -13.08 63.28
CA ARG A 55 11.40 -13.40 62.12
C ARG A 55 10.58 -13.32 60.83
N ARG A 56 9.75 -12.26 60.70
CA ARG A 56 8.99 -12.00 59.48
C ARG A 56 9.21 -10.61 58.92
N ALA A 57 10.38 -10.09 59.15
CA ALA A 57 10.80 -8.85 58.56
C ALA A 57 12.18 -9.08 57.94
N LEU A 58 12.21 -9.33 56.67
CA LEU A 58 13.27 -9.19 55.68
C LEU A 58 13.25 -10.35 54.68
N ARG A 59 12.07 -10.79 54.22
CA ARG A 59 12.00 -11.19 52.83
C ARG A 59 11.86 -9.89 52.06
N VAL A 60 12.97 -9.27 51.75
CA VAL A 60 13.14 -8.52 50.54
C VAL A 60 12.87 -9.58 49.44
N ASP A 61 11.62 -9.64 49.01
CA ASP A 61 11.29 -10.37 47.79
C ASP A 61 12.22 -9.82 46.77
N ALA A 62 13.23 -10.61 46.39
CA ALA A 62 14.25 -10.20 45.47
C ALA A 62 13.52 -9.86 44.19
N TRP A 63 13.34 -8.59 43.90
CA TRP A 63 12.76 -8.10 42.66
C TRP A 63 13.52 -8.82 41.54
N PRO A 64 12.80 -9.52 40.63
CA PRO A 64 13.50 -10.26 39.59
C PRO A 64 14.47 -9.31 38.91
N GLY A 65 15.72 -9.74 38.79
CA GLY A 65 16.78 -8.94 38.16
C GLY A 65 16.34 -8.42 36.79
N PRO A 66 16.94 -7.35 36.25
CA PRO A 66 16.50 -6.69 35.01
C PRO A 66 16.36 -7.66 33.83
N TRP A 67 17.10 -8.75 33.80
CA TRP A 67 17.04 -9.81 32.80
C TRP A 67 15.83 -10.76 32.94
N LYS A 68 15.24 -10.85 34.14
CA LYS A 68 14.05 -11.68 34.40
C LYS A 68 12.75 -10.89 34.35
N ARG A 69 12.82 -9.57 34.14
CA ARG A 69 11.65 -8.69 34.02
C ARG A 69 11.19 -8.62 32.57
N GLY A 70 9.87 -8.68 32.35
CA GLY A 70 9.27 -8.47 31.03
C GLY A 70 9.59 -9.51 29.95
N PRO A 71 9.59 -10.83 30.25
CA PRO A 71 9.88 -11.86 29.24
C PRO A 71 8.88 -11.83 28.07
N LEU A 72 7.63 -11.45 28.32
CA LEU A 72 6.63 -11.26 27.26
C LEU A 72 6.98 -10.11 26.33
N LEU A 73 7.50 -9.00 26.84
CA LEU A 73 7.96 -7.87 26.00
C LEU A 73 9.16 -8.29 25.13
N ALA A 74 10.09 -9.05 25.71
CA ALA A 74 11.21 -9.61 24.95
C ALA A 74 10.73 -10.56 23.85
N ALA A 75 9.77 -11.44 24.17
CA ALA A 75 9.17 -12.33 23.18
C ALA A 75 8.47 -11.57 22.05
N TRP A 76 7.68 -10.54 22.37
CA TRP A 76 7.05 -9.70 21.36
C TRP A 76 8.06 -8.94 20.49
N ALA A 77 9.14 -8.42 21.08
CA ALA A 77 10.21 -7.77 20.32
C ALA A 77 10.89 -8.74 19.35
N LEU A 78 11.21 -9.95 19.81
CA LEU A 78 11.78 -10.98 18.94
C LEU A 78 10.81 -11.42 17.84
N LEU A 79 9.52 -11.62 18.17
CA LEU A 79 8.49 -11.97 17.18
C LEU A 79 8.34 -10.89 16.12
N LEU A 80 8.32 -9.62 16.51
CA LEU A 80 8.28 -8.48 15.59
C LEU A 80 9.49 -8.49 14.66
N GLY A 81 10.70 -8.63 15.22
CA GLY A 81 11.92 -8.67 14.42
C GLY A 81 11.98 -9.87 13.48
N LEU A 82 11.56 -11.05 13.94
CA LEU A 82 11.48 -12.27 13.12
C LEU A 82 10.41 -12.15 12.03
N LEU A 83 9.25 -11.56 12.33
CA LEU A 83 8.22 -11.31 11.32
C LEU A 83 8.75 -10.42 10.20
N MET A 84 9.39 -9.30 10.53
CA MET A 84 9.99 -8.42 9.53
C MET A 84 11.15 -9.08 8.78
N LEU A 85 12.00 -9.85 9.46
CA LEU A 85 13.12 -10.56 8.83
C LEU A 85 12.65 -11.65 7.86
N LEU A 86 11.58 -12.33 8.22
CA LEU A 86 11.05 -13.48 7.49
C LEU A 86 9.76 -13.15 6.73
N HIS A 87 9.43 -11.87 6.50
CA HIS A 87 8.18 -11.45 5.85
C HIS A 87 7.92 -12.21 4.55
N ALA A 88 8.95 -12.38 3.71
CA ALA A 88 8.87 -13.10 2.45
C ALA A 88 8.52 -14.61 2.60
N ARG A 89 8.55 -15.17 3.81
CA ARG A 89 8.16 -16.57 4.10
C ARG A 89 6.74 -16.70 4.66
N VAL A 90 6.08 -15.58 4.97
CA VAL A 90 4.68 -15.60 5.40
C VAL A 90 3.82 -16.12 4.24
N PRO A 91 3.02 -17.18 4.42
CA PRO A 91 2.32 -17.83 3.31
C PRO A 91 1.11 -17.01 2.83
N ASN A 92 0.92 -16.92 1.50
CA ASN A 92 -0.26 -16.31 0.88
C ASN A 92 -1.48 -17.25 0.81
N ARG A 93 -1.30 -18.55 1.04
CA ARG A 93 -2.40 -19.55 1.01
C ARG A 93 -3.49 -19.30 2.07
N ILE A 94 -3.24 -18.47 3.07
CA ILE A 94 -4.19 -18.12 4.12
C ILE A 94 -4.53 -16.65 3.95
N GLY A 95 -5.59 -16.33 3.20
CA GLY A 95 -6.08 -14.97 3.01
C GLY A 95 -5.05 -13.96 2.52
N ASN A 96 -4.05 -14.39 1.76
CA ASN A 96 -2.92 -13.58 1.27
C ASN A 96 -2.21 -12.79 2.38
N LEU A 97 -2.05 -13.42 3.54
CA LEU A 97 -1.44 -12.81 4.73
C LEU A 97 -0.01 -12.31 4.44
N GLY A 98 0.75 -12.97 3.57
CA GLY A 98 2.09 -12.53 3.18
C GLY A 98 2.06 -11.17 2.51
N SER A 99 1.23 -10.98 1.48
CA SER A 99 1.07 -9.69 0.78
C SER A 99 0.52 -8.60 1.72
N LEU A 100 -0.39 -8.95 2.65
CA LEU A 100 -0.85 -8.01 3.67
C LEU A 100 0.30 -7.52 4.55
N VAL A 101 1.13 -8.44 5.05
CA VAL A 101 2.31 -8.11 5.86
C VAL A 101 3.29 -7.25 5.06
N GLU A 102 3.55 -7.59 3.80
CA GLU A 102 4.48 -6.86 2.94
C GLU A 102 3.98 -5.47 2.58
N THR A 103 2.68 -5.29 2.33
CA THR A 103 2.09 -3.97 2.09
C THR A 103 2.26 -3.00 3.27
N PHE A 104 2.14 -3.51 4.51
CA PHE A 104 2.23 -2.69 5.71
C PHE A 104 3.57 -2.86 6.46
N LEU A 105 4.57 -3.42 5.81
CA LEU A 105 5.87 -3.71 6.42
C LEU A 105 6.56 -2.49 7.04
N PRO A 106 6.55 -1.28 6.43
CA PRO A 106 7.14 -0.08 7.03
C PRO A 106 6.52 0.29 8.37
N TRP A 107 5.22 0.07 8.54
CA TRP A 107 4.45 0.44 9.73
C TRP A 107 4.77 -0.42 10.96
N PHE A 108 5.36 -1.60 10.78
CA PHE A 108 5.83 -2.40 11.91
C PHE A 108 6.91 -1.68 12.73
N GLY A 109 7.60 -0.71 12.15
CA GLY A 109 8.52 0.17 12.86
C GLY A 109 7.87 0.93 14.02
N LEU A 110 6.57 1.25 13.95
CA LEU A 110 5.86 1.95 15.03
C LEU A 110 5.73 1.13 16.31
N PHE A 111 5.79 -0.19 16.23
CA PHE A 111 5.78 -1.04 17.43
C PHE A 111 7.10 -0.98 18.20
N ILE A 112 8.20 -0.58 17.58
CA ILE A 112 9.52 -0.47 18.22
C ILE A 112 9.50 0.53 19.39
N PRO A 113 9.10 1.81 19.22
CA PRO A 113 9.04 2.77 20.32
C PRO A 113 8.01 2.37 21.38
N VAL A 114 6.90 1.73 21.02
CA VAL A 114 5.89 1.22 21.96
C VAL A 114 6.50 0.14 22.86
N LEU A 115 7.17 -0.84 22.27
CA LEU A 115 7.84 -1.91 23.02
C LEU A 115 9.02 -1.37 23.85
N LEU A 116 9.73 -0.36 23.35
CA LEU A 116 10.80 0.32 24.08
C LEU A 116 10.25 1.03 25.33
N ALA A 117 9.15 1.77 25.21
CA ALA A 117 8.49 2.40 26.34
C ALA A 117 8.08 1.35 27.41
N GLY A 118 7.52 0.21 26.98
CA GLY A 118 7.21 -0.92 27.86
C GLY A 118 8.46 -1.52 28.53
N ALA A 119 9.56 -1.68 27.80
CA ALA A 119 10.82 -2.20 28.33
C ALA A 119 11.42 -1.25 29.39
N LEU A 120 11.39 0.06 29.14
CA LEU A 120 11.84 1.08 30.07
C LEU A 120 10.96 1.14 31.32
N TRP A 121 9.65 1.12 31.16
CA TRP A 121 8.70 1.11 32.30
C TRP A 121 8.91 -0.12 33.19
N ARG A 122 9.11 -1.29 32.60
CA ARG A 122 9.39 -2.55 33.33
C ARG A 122 10.84 -2.67 33.77
N ARG A 123 11.72 -1.75 33.37
CA ARG A 123 13.19 -1.82 33.61
C ARG A 123 13.75 -3.19 33.17
N SER A 124 13.37 -3.64 31.99
CA SER A 124 13.71 -4.95 31.43
C SER A 124 14.90 -4.87 30.48
N ALA A 125 16.06 -5.33 30.91
CA ALA A 125 17.24 -5.43 30.06
C ALA A 125 17.05 -6.48 28.94
N ALA A 126 16.33 -7.57 29.20
CA ALA A 126 16.03 -8.60 28.20
C ALA A 126 15.17 -8.05 27.05
N ALA A 127 14.11 -7.26 27.36
CA ALA A 127 13.27 -6.65 26.35
C ALA A 127 14.06 -5.57 25.54
N ALA A 128 14.88 -4.76 26.22
CA ALA A 128 15.73 -3.78 25.54
C ALA A 128 16.75 -4.45 24.59
N ALA A 129 17.38 -5.54 25.01
CA ALA A 129 18.28 -6.31 24.17
C ALA A 129 17.54 -6.97 22.98
N ALA A 130 16.35 -7.52 23.21
CA ALA A 130 15.53 -8.14 22.15
C ALA A 130 15.10 -7.14 21.07
N LEU A 131 14.93 -5.85 21.43
CA LEU A 131 14.58 -4.78 20.49
C LEU A 131 15.69 -4.48 19.47
N LEU A 132 16.93 -4.87 19.71
CA LEU A 132 18.00 -4.69 18.74
C LEU A 132 17.70 -5.40 17.41
N LEU A 133 17.00 -6.55 17.46
CA LEU A 133 16.62 -7.28 16.25
C LEU A 133 15.64 -6.48 15.37
N PRO A 134 14.44 -6.08 15.85
CA PRO A 134 13.51 -5.33 15.00
C PRO A 134 14.08 -3.97 14.57
N VAL A 135 14.88 -3.30 15.38
CA VAL A 135 15.56 -2.05 14.99
C VAL A 135 16.51 -2.30 13.84
N ALA A 136 17.40 -3.29 13.96
CA ALA A 136 18.38 -3.60 12.91
C ALA A 136 17.68 -4.01 11.60
N VAL A 137 16.65 -4.86 11.67
CA VAL A 137 15.91 -5.30 10.48
C VAL A 137 15.18 -4.13 9.84
N TRP A 138 14.48 -3.30 10.63
CA TRP A 138 13.73 -2.17 10.10
C TRP A 138 14.65 -1.13 9.45
N LEU A 139 15.77 -0.81 10.10
CA LEU A 139 16.78 0.10 9.52
C LEU A 139 17.44 -0.48 8.27
N ASN A 140 17.63 -1.79 8.20
CA ASN A 140 18.14 -2.43 6.98
C ASN A 140 17.16 -2.35 5.81
N LEU A 141 15.85 -2.50 6.09
CA LEU A 141 14.81 -2.44 5.06
C LEU A 141 14.50 -0.99 4.63
N PHE A 142 14.36 -0.09 5.59
CA PHE A 142 13.77 1.23 5.38
C PHE A 142 14.69 2.40 5.77
N GLY A 143 15.85 2.12 6.36
CA GLY A 143 16.78 3.18 6.78
C GLY A 143 17.22 4.10 5.64
N GLY A 144 17.32 3.55 4.43
CA GLY A 144 17.61 4.33 3.23
C GLY A 144 16.50 5.34 2.85
N LEU A 145 15.27 5.15 3.31
CA LEU A 145 14.16 6.08 3.08
C LEU A 145 14.10 7.21 4.11
N LEU A 146 14.95 7.18 5.15
CA LEU A 146 15.04 8.25 6.14
C LEU A 146 15.98 9.40 5.71
N THR A 147 16.62 9.27 4.57
CA THR A 147 17.55 10.26 4.05
C THR A 147 17.11 10.72 2.67
N ASP A 148 17.18 12.02 2.44
CA ASP A 148 16.99 12.59 1.11
C ASP A 148 18.14 12.11 0.20
N LYS A 149 17.79 11.42 -0.87
CA LYS A 149 18.70 10.91 -1.90
C LYS A 149 18.54 11.65 -3.23
N SER A 150 17.70 12.69 -3.24
CA SER A 150 17.47 13.48 -4.44
C SER A 150 18.70 14.29 -4.82
N HIS A 151 18.94 14.37 -6.11
CA HIS A 151 19.94 15.25 -6.71
C HIS A 151 19.25 16.28 -7.58
N PRO A 152 19.69 17.56 -7.56
CA PRO A 152 19.16 18.56 -8.46
C PRO A 152 19.53 18.21 -9.91
N GLY A 153 18.58 18.41 -10.80
CA GLY A 153 18.75 18.12 -12.22
C GLY A 153 17.91 16.92 -12.66
N GLY A 154 18.11 16.53 -13.89
CA GLY A 154 17.37 15.52 -14.62
C GLY A 154 17.18 16.03 -16.05
N ASP A 155 17.42 15.17 -17.01
CA ASP A 155 17.24 15.51 -18.43
C ASP A 155 15.77 15.44 -18.83
N LEU A 156 14.99 14.66 -18.07
CA LEU A 156 13.57 14.43 -18.31
C LEU A 156 12.82 14.29 -16.98
N THR A 157 11.67 14.96 -16.88
CA THR A 157 10.73 14.78 -15.76
C THR A 157 9.54 13.94 -16.21
N VAL A 158 9.32 12.83 -15.52
CA VAL A 158 8.17 11.94 -15.76
C VAL A 158 7.23 11.99 -14.57
N ALA A 159 5.92 11.86 -14.81
CA ALA A 159 4.91 11.83 -13.74
C ALA A 159 3.83 10.78 -14.03
N SER A 160 3.19 10.30 -12.98
CA SER A 160 2.07 9.36 -13.04
C SER A 160 0.99 9.75 -12.06
N HIS A 161 -0.27 9.54 -12.44
CA HIS A 161 -1.42 9.82 -11.60
C HIS A 161 -2.62 8.95 -11.91
N ASN A 162 -3.06 8.16 -10.95
CA ASN A 162 -4.41 7.61 -10.97
C ASN A 162 -5.39 8.77 -10.70
N VAL A 163 -6.18 9.13 -11.71
CA VAL A 163 -7.03 10.33 -11.65
C VAL A 163 -8.38 10.10 -10.98
N ASP A 164 -8.64 8.88 -10.50
CA ASP A 164 -9.90 8.40 -9.95
C ASP A 164 -11.06 8.46 -10.97
N ALA A 165 -11.63 7.30 -11.28
CA ALA A 165 -12.80 7.20 -12.16
C ALA A 165 -14.02 8.00 -11.65
N GLY A 166 -14.09 8.27 -10.34
CA GLY A 166 -15.09 9.06 -9.66
C GLY A 166 -14.73 10.54 -9.43
N ASN A 167 -13.62 11.01 -10.00
CA ASN A 167 -13.12 12.37 -9.79
C ASN A 167 -14.18 13.43 -10.09
N PRO A 168 -14.55 14.29 -9.13
CA PRO A 168 -15.59 15.30 -9.33
C PRO A 168 -15.13 16.50 -10.18
N ASP A 169 -13.81 16.73 -10.33
CA ASP A 169 -13.25 17.85 -11.11
C ASP A 169 -12.09 17.40 -12.02
N PRO A 170 -12.35 16.65 -13.10
CA PRO A 170 -11.32 16.26 -14.05
C PRO A 170 -10.59 17.44 -14.70
N ALA A 171 -11.30 18.56 -14.91
CA ALA A 171 -10.72 19.77 -15.51
C ALA A 171 -9.74 20.47 -14.55
N GLY A 172 -10.04 20.52 -13.26
CA GLY A 172 -9.13 20.99 -12.22
C GLY A 172 -7.89 20.12 -12.12
N THR A 173 -8.07 18.81 -12.02
CA THR A 173 -6.98 17.84 -12.00
C THR A 173 -6.07 17.98 -13.22
N ALA A 174 -6.63 18.14 -14.43
CA ALA A 174 -5.84 18.37 -15.64
C ALA A 174 -5.00 19.66 -15.57
N ARG A 175 -5.54 20.76 -15.00
CA ARG A 175 -4.79 22.02 -14.80
C ARG A 175 -3.64 21.85 -13.82
N ASP A 176 -3.89 21.17 -12.70
CA ASP A 176 -2.88 20.93 -11.65
C ASP A 176 -1.74 20.07 -12.20
N LEU A 177 -2.07 19.03 -12.96
CA LEU A 177 -1.09 18.17 -13.61
C LEU A 177 -0.29 18.90 -14.70
N ALA A 178 -0.93 19.76 -15.50
CA ALA A 178 -0.22 20.60 -16.47
C ALA A 178 0.75 21.58 -15.78
N ALA A 179 0.39 22.09 -14.60
CA ALA A 179 1.23 22.98 -13.81
C ALA A 179 2.43 22.27 -13.16
N SER A 180 2.42 20.93 -13.04
CA SER A 180 3.55 20.16 -12.53
C SER A 180 4.82 20.31 -13.36
N GLY A 181 4.66 20.64 -14.65
CA GLY A 181 5.76 20.86 -15.57
C GLY A 181 6.42 19.58 -16.10
N ALA A 182 5.92 18.39 -15.76
CA ALA A 182 6.44 17.11 -16.24
C ALA A 182 6.54 17.09 -17.79
N ASP A 183 7.53 16.39 -18.33
CA ASP A 183 7.72 16.26 -19.78
C ASP A 183 6.90 15.09 -20.34
N VAL A 184 6.70 14.06 -19.50
CA VAL A 184 5.90 12.88 -19.79
C VAL A 184 4.98 12.64 -18.60
N LEU A 185 3.68 12.50 -18.85
CA LEU A 185 2.64 12.34 -17.85
C LEU A 185 1.78 11.13 -18.18
N ALA A 186 1.77 10.13 -17.30
CA ALA A 186 0.87 8.99 -17.35
C ALA A 186 -0.38 9.25 -16.52
N LEU A 187 -1.53 8.81 -17.04
CA LEU A 187 -2.81 8.87 -16.33
C LEU A 187 -3.47 7.48 -16.33
N GLU A 188 -4.01 7.10 -15.19
CA GLU A 188 -4.75 5.88 -14.95
C GLU A 188 -6.20 6.22 -14.53
N GLU A 189 -7.10 5.27 -14.65
CA GLU A 189 -8.55 5.40 -14.40
C GLU A 189 -9.27 6.44 -15.27
N LEU A 190 -8.78 6.63 -16.48
CA LEU A 190 -9.46 7.47 -17.47
C LEU A 190 -10.79 6.86 -17.85
N THR A 191 -11.90 7.50 -17.47
CA THR A 191 -13.22 7.14 -17.94
C THR A 191 -13.51 7.78 -19.30
N GLU A 192 -14.41 7.16 -20.08
CA GLU A 192 -14.82 7.72 -21.36
C GLU A 192 -15.44 9.10 -21.22
N GLN A 193 -16.18 9.32 -20.12
CA GLN A 193 -16.83 10.59 -19.78
C GLN A 193 -15.83 11.71 -19.43
N ALA A 194 -14.76 11.38 -18.68
CA ALA A 194 -13.78 12.36 -18.23
C ALA A 194 -12.66 12.62 -19.26
N ARG A 195 -12.45 11.69 -20.21
CA ARG A 195 -11.36 11.75 -21.20
C ARG A 195 -11.26 13.13 -21.90
N GLY A 196 -12.38 13.63 -22.42
CA GLY A 196 -12.40 14.91 -23.13
C GLY A 196 -11.96 16.11 -22.27
N ALA A 197 -12.16 16.06 -20.94
CA ALA A 197 -11.70 17.11 -20.03
C ALA A 197 -10.15 17.06 -19.89
N TYR A 198 -9.57 15.86 -19.77
CA TYR A 198 -8.11 15.69 -19.72
C TYR A 198 -7.46 16.04 -21.04
N GLU A 199 -7.97 15.56 -22.19
CA GLU A 199 -7.44 15.89 -23.52
C GLU A 199 -7.44 17.41 -23.73
N LYS A 200 -8.54 18.10 -23.44
CA LYS A 200 -8.65 19.55 -23.55
C LYS A 200 -7.74 20.30 -22.57
N GLY A 201 -7.72 19.86 -21.30
CA GLY A 201 -6.97 20.54 -20.25
C GLY A 201 -5.47 20.44 -20.41
N LEU A 202 -4.99 19.32 -20.96
CA LEU A 202 -3.57 19.01 -21.14
C LEU A 202 -3.03 19.40 -22.52
N ALA A 203 -3.89 19.66 -23.54
CA ALA A 203 -3.48 19.88 -24.95
C ALA A 203 -2.44 20.99 -25.14
N LYS A 204 -2.49 22.05 -24.32
CA LYS A 204 -1.55 23.17 -24.44
C LYS A 204 -0.15 22.81 -23.95
N ALA A 205 -0.09 22.00 -22.88
CA ALA A 205 1.18 21.59 -22.26
C ALA A 205 1.82 20.39 -22.96
N TYR A 206 0.97 19.50 -23.52
CA TYR A 206 1.39 18.23 -24.10
C TYR A 206 0.83 18.08 -25.54
N PRO A 207 1.60 18.43 -26.56
CA PRO A 207 1.15 18.32 -27.97
C PRO A 207 0.97 16.88 -28.45
N TYR A 208 1.57 15.91 -27.75
CA TYR A 208 1.46 14.49 -28.10
C TYR A 208 0.77 13.73 -26.98
N HIS A 209 -0.19 12.88 -27.34
CA HIS A 209 -0.81 11.99 -26.38
C HIS A 209 -1.32 10.72 -27.05
N THR A 210 -1.51 9.68 -26.24
CA THR A 210 -2.13 8.42 -26.66
C THR A 210 -2.93 7.84 -25.49
N VAL A 211 -4.07 7.23 -25.78
CA VAL A 211 -4.93 6.59 -24.78
C VAL A 211 -5.28 5.18 -25.27
N GLN A 212 -5.16 4.22 -24.38
CA GLN A 212 -5.53 2.82 -24.59
C GLN A 212 -6.41 2.33 -23.44
N GLY A 213 -7.72 2.18 -23.70
CA GLY A 213 -8.67 1.82 -22.65
C GLY A 213 -8.75 2.88 -21.55
N THR A 214 -8.35 2.54 -20.34
CA THR A 214 -8.41 3.42 -19.15
C THR A 214 -7.07 4.03 -18.76
N VAL A 215 -6.03 3.87 -19.58
CA VAL A 215 -4.71 4.48 -19.34
C VAL A 215 -4.28 5.33 -20.52
N GLY A 216 -3.52 6.38 -20.25
CA GLY A 216 -3.02 7.28 -21.28
C GLY A 216 -1.66 7.86 -20.95
N LEU A 217 -0.97 8.34 -21.98
CA LEU A 217 0.29 9.05 -21.88
C LEU A 217 0.21 10.36 -22.63
N TRP A 218 0.57 11.44 -21.96
CA TRP A 218 0.74 12.79 -22.51
C TRP A 218 2.22 13.15 -22.50
N SER A 219 2.70 13.78 -23.57
CA SER A 219 4.12 14.06 -23.74
C SER A 219 4.36 15.39 -24.43
N LYS A 220 5.40 16.11 -23.99
CA LYS A 220 5.96 17.25 -24.74
C LYS A 220 6.77 16.78 -25.96
N LEU A 221 7.19 15.50 -25.96
CA LEU A 221 8.02 14.88 -26.97
C LEU A 221 7.20 13.95 -27.87
N PRO A 222 7.60 13.72 -29.13
CA PRO A 222 6.86 12.85 -30.05
C PRO A 222 6.73 11.41 -29.55
N LEU A 223 5.55 10.82 -29.79
CA LEU A 223 5.22 9.44 -29.45
C LEU A 223 5.18 8.56 -30.72
N SER A 224 5.61 7.32 -30.59
CA SER A 224 5.55 6.33 -31.65
C SER A 224 5.39 4.92 -31.08
N ASP A 225 5.07 3.94 -31.95
CA ASP A 225 4.99 2.52 -31.61
C ASP A 225 4.11 2.24 -30.36
N THR A 226 2.96 2.93 -30.32
CA THR A 226 1.98 2.72 -29.24
C THR A 226 1.19 1.45 -29.46
N ARG A 227 1.13 0.62 -28.42
CA ARG A 227 0.35 -0.61 -28.40
C ARG A 227 -0.19 -0.93 -27.02
N PRO A 228 -1.35 -1.60 -26.94
CA PRO A 228 -1.84 -2.11 -25.65
C PRO A 228 -0.93 -3.23 -25.13
N VAL A 229 -0.87 -3.35 -23.79
CA VAL A 229 -0.24 -4.49 -23.10
C VAL A 229 -1.34 -5.27 -22.40
N ASP A 230 -1.46 -6.55 -22.71
CA ASP A 230 -2.44 -7.43 -22.06
C ASP A 230 -1.94 -7.86 -20.68
N ILE A 231 -2.45 -7.22 -19.66
CA ILE A 231 -2.15 -7.54 -18.25
C ILE A 231 -3.18 -8.48 -17.61
N LYS A 232 -3.97 -9.18 -18.44
CA LYS A 232 -4.93 -10.23 -18.00
C LYS A 232 -5.80 -9.77 -16.83
N THR A 233 -6.46 -8.62 -17.01
CA THR A 233 -7.34 -8.04 -15.98
C THR A 233 -8.44 -9.02 -15.60
N ASP A 234 -8.58 -9.30 -14.32
CA ASP A 234 -9.60 -10.14 -13.73
C ASP A 234 -10.75 -9.26 -13.19
N TYR A 235 -11.99 -9.67 -13.45
CA TYR A 235 -13.17 -8.86 -13.17
C TYR A 235 -13.83 -9.16 -11.81
N GLY A 236 -13.22 -9.96 -10.98
CA GLY A 236 -13.70 -10.15 -9.61
C GLY A 236 -13.35 -11.48 -8.98
N PRO A 237 -13.65 -11.64 -7.68
CA PRO A 237 -13.29 -12.83 -6.90
C PRO A 237 -14.10 -14.08 -7.25
N LEU A 238 -15.14 -13.97 -8.07
CA LEU A 238 -16.09 -15.03 -8.37
C LEU A 238 -15.99 -15.61 -9.78
N GLY A 239 -15.07 -15.15 -10.60
CA GLY A 239 -14.90 -15.72 -11.94
C GLY A 239 -13.82 -15.06 -12.78
N ASP A 240 -13.21 -15.84 -13.63
CA ASP A 240 -12.20 -15.43 -14.62
C ASP A 240 -12.84 -14.83 -15.88
N THR A 241 -14.17 -14.70 -15.91
CA THR A 241 -14.92 -14.29 -17.10
C THR A 241 -15.33 -12.83 -16.98
N LYS A 242 -14.92 -12.05 -17.96
CA LYS A 242 -15.47 -10.73 -18.25
C LYS A 242 -16.99 -10.86 -18.36
N PRO A 243 -17.79 -10.06 -17.61
CA PRO A 243 -19.22 -10.01 -17.81
C PRO A 243 -19.57 -9.73 -19.27
N ALA A 244 -20.56 -10.43 -19.82
CA ALA A 244 -20.89 -10.39 -21.24
C ALA A 244 -21.30 -8.98 -21.74
N ASP A 245 -21.77 -8.14 -20.86
CA ASP A 245 -22.18 -6.75 -21.08
C ASP A 245 -21.02 -5.75 -21.04
N VAL A 246 -19.88 -6.14 -20.48
CA VAL A 246 -18.67 -5.32 -20.47
C VAL A 246 -17.99 -5.36 -21.82
N LYS A 247 -18.38 -4.48 -22.71
CA LYS A 247 -17.87 -4.33 -24.08
C LYS A 247 -16.50 -3.64 -24.14
N MET A 248 -15.70 -3.65 -23.11
CA MET A 248 -14.47 -2.90 -23.17
C MET A 248 -13.32 -3.75 -23.68
N ALA A 249 -12.64 -3.24 -24.68
CA ALA A 249 -11.22 -3.44 -24.80
C ALA A 249 -10.58 -2.68 -23.63
N TYR A 250 -10.68 -3.21 -22.43
CA TYR A 250 -10.11 -2.63 -21.23
C TYR A 250 -8.63 -2.94 -21.20
N ASN A 251 -7.91 -2.26 -22.09
CA ASN A 251 -6.50 -2.15 -21.87
C ASN A 251 -6.29 -1.28 -20.64
N ARG A 252 -5.72 -1.85 -19.63
CA ARG A 252 -5.29 -1.16 -18.41
C ARG A 252 -3.77 -0.99 -18.41
N ALA A 253 -3.13 -1.24 -19.54
CA ALA A 253 -1.73 -0.95 -19.76
C ALA A 253 -1.44 -0.69 -21.23
N LEU A 254 -0.48 0.18 -21.48
CA LEU A 254 0.05 0.48 -22.80
C LEU A 254 1.59 0.51 -22.77
N ARG A 255 2.16 0.34 -23.94
CA ARG A 255 3.58 0.57 -24.23
C ARG A 255 3.67 1.57 -25.36
N THR A 256 4.52 2.57 -25.24
CA THR A 256 4.82 3.53 -26.31
C THR A 256 6.30 3.90 -26.28
N THR A 257 6.78 4.54 -27.34
CA THR A 257 8.14 5.06 -27.42
C THR A 257 8.09 6.58 -27.46
N VAL A 258 8.82 7.22 -26.57
CA VAL A 258 9.05 8.68 -26.52
C VAL A 258 10.35 8.95 -27.26
N ALA A 259 10.32 9.86 -28.26
CA ALA A 259 11.51 10.26 -28.99
C ALA A 259 12.21 11.39 -28.21
N THR A 260 13.36 11.09 -27.63
CA THR A 260 14.19 12.06 -26.90
C THR A 260 15.43 12.43 -27.73
N ASP A 261 16.08 13.54 -27.39
CA ASP A 261 17.33 13.96 -28.04
C ASP A 261 18.49 12.95 -27.80
N GLN A 262 18.35 12.12 -26.78
CA GLN A 262 19.32 11.08 -26.42
C GLN A 262 18.94 9.69 -26.98
N GLY A 263 17.94 9.64 -27.87
CA GLY A 263 17.41 8.42 -28.46
C GLY A 263 16.08 7.96 -27.86
N PRO A 264 15.58 6.81 -28.28
CA PRO A 264 14.25 6.33 -27.88
C PRO A 264 14.21 5.93 -26.41
N LEU A 265 13.13 6.34 -25.73
CA LEU A 265 12.75 5.91 -24.39
C LEU A 265 11.46 5.10 -24.48
N THR A 266 11.48 3.86 -24.08
CA THR A 266 10.27 3.04 -23.97
C THR A 266 9.55 3.35 -22.67
N VAL A 267 8.27 3.67 -22.77
CA VAL A 267 7.41 3.98 -21.63
C VAL A 267 6.26 2.98 -21.57
N TYR A 268 6.11 2.36 -20.41
CA TYR A 268 4.95 1.58 -20.04
C TYR A 268 4.07 2.40 -19.08
N VAL A 269 2.77 2.39 -19.30
CA VAL A 269 1.77 2.87 -18.34
C VAL A 269 0.91 1.69 -17.94
N ALA A 270 0.73 1.45 -16.65
CA ALA A 270 -0.04 0.31 -16.18
C ALA A 270 -0.88 0.67 -14.95
N HIS A 271 -2.14 0.21 -14.98
CA HIS A 271 -3.03 0.20 -13.83
C HIS A 271 -3.40 -1.24 -13.49
N LEU A 272 -2.77 -1.81 -12.46
CA LEU A 272 -3.01 -3.18 -12.04
C LEU A 272 -4.36 -3.33 -11.29
N GLY A 273 -4.79 -4.56 -11.09
CA GLY A 273 -6.05 -4.84 -10.39
C GLY A 273 -6.02 -4.38 -8.94
N SER A 274 -7.10 -3.74 -8.48
CA SER A 274 -7.22 -3.27 -7.10
C SER A 274 -7.18 -4.42 -6.10
N VAL A 275 -6.50 -4.21 -4.99
CA VAL A 275 -6.49 -5.12 -3.84
C VAL A 275 -7.73 -4.86 -2.98
N ARG A 276 -8.33 -5.93 -2.44
CA ARG A 276 -9.57 -5.83 -1.66
C ARG A 276 -9.48 -6.63 -0.37
N VAL A 277 -10.08 -6.12 0.70
CA VAL A 277 -10.29 -6.89 1.93
C VAL A 277 -11.63 -7.61 1.83
N MET A 278 -11.60 -8.94 1.80
CA MET A 278 -12.78 -9.77 1.64
C MET A 278 -13.09 -10.52 2.95
N PRO A 279 -14.36 -10.57 3.42
CA PRO A 279 -14.71 -11.25 4.67
C PRO A 279 -14.32 -12.74 4.72
N ARG A 280 -14.36 -13.42 3.58
CA ARG A 280 -14.01 -14.86 3.46
C ARG A 280 -12.73 -15.12 2.67
N GLY A 281 -12.18 -14.11 1.98
CA GLY A 281 -10.99 -14.22 1.12
C GLY A 281 -9.74 -13.55 1.68
N GLY A 282 -9.87 -12.81 2.78
CA GLY A 282 -8.76 -12.05 3.36
C GLY A 282 -8.32 -10.89 2.47
N PHE A 283 -7.02 -10.71 2.32
CA PHE A 283 -6.41 -9.67 1.47
C PHE A 283 -6.32 -10.16 0.03
N TRP A 284 -7.38 -9.93 -0.76
CA TRP A 284 -7.50 -10.49 -2.10
C TRP A 284 -6.65 -9.70 -3.11
N THR A 285 -5.68 -10.38 -3.73
CA THR A 285 -4.67 -9.80 -4.63
C THR A 285 -4.63 -10.47 -6.01
N VAL A 286 -5.51 -11.44 -6.29
CA VAL A 286 -5.40 -12.33 -7.46
C VAL A 286 -5.31 -11.59 -8.79
N SER A 287 -6.15 -10.56 -9.00
CA SER A 287 -6.13 -9.77 -10.22
C SER A 287 -4.83 -8.98 -10.37
N ARG A 288 -4.36 -8.37 -9.29
CA ARG A 288 -3.09 -7.67 -9.25
C ARG A 288 -1.92 -8.61 -9.56
N ASP A 289 -1.85 -9.76 -8.91
CA ASP A 289 -0.73 -10.69 -9.04
C ASP A 289 -0.63 -11.25 -10.45
N ARG A 290 -1.76 -11.60 -11.08
CA ARG A 290 -1.82 -12.00 -12.49
C ARG A 290 -1.37 -10.88 -13.42
N GLY A 291 -1.86 -9.66 -13.19
CA GLY A 291 -1.45 -8.47 -13.95
C GLY A 291 0.03 -8.18 -13.81
N THR A 292 0.56 -8.26 -12.59
CA THR A 292 1.99 -8.07 -12.29
C THR A 292 2.86 -9.09 -13.03
N GLN A 293 2.46 -10.35 -13.05
CA GLN A 293 3.17 -11.39 -13.82
C GLN A 293 3.17 -11.08 -15.30
N ALA A 294 2.01 -10.78 -15.90
CA ALA A 294 1.88 -10.50 -17.34
C ALA A 294 2.66 -9.23 -17.74
N LEU A 295 2.62 -8.18 -16.91
CA LEU A 295 3.42 -6.96 -17.11
C LEU A 295 4.92 -7.24 -17.00
N GLY A 296 5.34 -8.02 -16.01
CA GLY A 296 6.72 -8.45 -15.84
C GLY A 296 7.25 -9.25 -17.03
N GLU A 297 6.44 -10.15 -17.60
CA GLU A 297 6.75 -10.90 -18.82
C GLU A 297 6.88 -9.96 -20.03
N ALA A 298 5.98 -8.98 -20.19
CA ALA A 298 6.04 -8.00 -21.26
C ALA A 298 7.31 -7.12 -21.18
N VAL A 299 7.64 -6.61 -19.99
CA VAL A 299 8.87 -5.83 -19.75
C VAL A 299 10.13 -6.68 -19.95
N ALA A 300 10.08 -7.96 -19.60
CA ALA A 300 11.19 -8.90 -19.79
C ALA A 300 11.47 -9.19 -21.25
N ALA A 301 10.42 -9.27 -22.08
CA ALA A 301 10.51 -9.53 -23.51
C ALA A 301 10.88 -8.27 -24.32
N ASP A 302 10.81 -7.06 -23.72
CA ASP A 302 11.13 -5.82 -24.44
C ASP A 302 12.65 -5.65 -24.60
N PRO A 303 13.16 -5.56 -25.83
CA PRO A 303 14.58 -5.44 -26.12
C PRO A 303 15.14 -4.03 -25.82
N SER A 304 14.28 -3.08 -25.47
CA SER A 304 14.70 -1.69 -25.25
C SER A 304 15.67 -1.57 -24.09
N GLU A 305 16.76 -0.86 -24.31
CA GLU A 305 17.76 -0.62 -23.25
C GLU A 305 17.23 0.31 -22.19
N ARG A 306 16.45 1.33 -22.58
CA ARG A 306 15.91 2.38 -21.71
C ARG A 306 14.40 2.21 -21.58
N VAL A 307 13.97 1.92 -20.38
CA VAL A 307 12.56 1.66 -20.05
C VAL A 307 12.16 2.43 -18.81
N VAL A 308 11.00 3.07 -18.87
CA VAL A 308 10.28 3.64 -17.74
C VAL A 308 8.92 2.96 -17.63
N LEU A 309 8.55 2.46 -16.46
CA LEU A 309 7.23 1.99 -16.12
C LEU A 309 6.61 2.97 -15.13
N LEU A 310 5.44 3.48 -15.49
CA LEU A 310 4.64 4.44 -14.72
C LEU A 310 3.29 3.81 -14.40
N GLY A 311 2.75 4.10 -13.22
CA GLY A 311 1.35 3.77 -12.96
C GLY A 311 1.01 3.38 -11.54
N ASP A 312 -0.30 3.17 -11.36
CA ASP A 312 -0.87 2.57 -10.17
C ASP A 312 -0.73 1.04 -10.24
N LEU A 313 0.23 0.52 -9.49
CA LEU A 313 0.50 -0.91 -9.44
C LEU A 313 -0.30 -1.65 -8.35
N ASN A 314 -1.13 -0.92 -7.59
CA ASN A 314 -1.99 -1.46 -6.53
C ASN A 314 -1.23 -2.36 -5.53
N GLY A 315 0.02 -2.02 -5.26
CA GLY A 315 0.88 -2.72 -4.31
C GLY A 315 2.24 -2.05 -4.14
N THR A 316 2.89 -2.35 -3.04
CA THR A 316 4.21 -1.80 -2.69
C THR A 316 5.33 -2.66 -3.28
N MET A 317 6.49 -2.08 -3.51
CA MET A 317 7.65 -2.81 -4.07
C MET A 317 8.24 -3.85 -3.10
N ASP A 318 7.84 -3.81 -1.84
CA ASP A 318 8.18 -4.85 -0.85
C ASP A 318 7.38 -6.15 -1.04
N ASP A 319 6.24 -6.12 -1.75
CA ASP A 319 5.44 -7.30 -2.02
C ASP A 319 6.14 -8.21 -3.05
N ARG A 320 6.33 -9.47 -2.66
CA ARG A 320 6.97 -10.51 -3.48
C ARG A 320 6.35 -10.70 -4.87
N ALA A 321 5.09 -10.30 -5.05
CA ALA A 321 4.43 -10.37 -6.34
C ALA A 321 5.17 -9.54 -7.41
N PHE A 322 5.85 -8.47 -7.00
CA PHE A 322 6.61 -7.60 -7.90
C PHE A 322 8.04 -8.08 -8.20
N ALA A 323 8.50 -9.20 -7.64
CA ALA A 323 9.87 -9.69 -7.84
C ALA A 323 10.26 -9.83 -9.33
N GLY A 324 9.33 -10.21 -10.20
CA GLY A 324 9.55 -10.29 -11.65
C GLY A 324 9.81 -8.93 -12.31
N ILE A 325 9.24 -7.86 -11.78
CA ILE A 325 9.43 -6.47 -12.24
C ILE A 325 10.67 -5.87 -11.58
N THR A 326 10.79 -5.93 -10.25
CA THR A 326 11.87 -5.31 -9.48
C THR A 326 13.25 -5.93 -9.73
N SER A 327 13.29 -7.18 -10.23
CA SER A 327 14.55 -7.79 -10.70
C SER A 327 15.09 -7.17 -12.01
N ARG A 328 14.30 -6.35 -12.72
CA ARG A 328 14.61 -5.77 -14.02
C ARG A 328 14.54 -4.25 -14.06
N LEU A 329 13.68 -3.67 -13.24
CA LEU A 329 13.46 -2.24 -13.11
C LEU A 329 13.74 -1.83 -11.67
N ARG A 330 14.33 -0.65 -11.51
CA ARG A 330 14.64 -0.06 -10.21
C ARG A 330 13.59 1.00 -9.84
N SER A 331 13.07 0.98 -8.63
CA SER A 331 12.21 2.06 -8.12
C SER A 331 13.01 3.38 -8.03
N VAL A 332 12.45 4.44 -8.60
CA VAL A 332 13.07 5.76 -8.53
C VAL A 332 12.97 6.32 -7.12
N GLN A 333 11.89 6.04 -6.39
CA GLN A 333 11.75 6.43 -4.99
C GLN A 333 12.84 5.81 -4.11
N ASP A 334 13.09 4.52 -4.26
CA ASP A 334 14.13 3.83 -3.47
C ASP A 334 15.54 4.35 -3.81
N ALA A 335 15.72 4.77 -5.06
CA ALA A 335 17.02 5.19 -5.57
C ALA A 335 17.35 6.65 -5.27
N ALA A 336 16.37 7.55 -5.42
CA ALA A 336 16.57 8.99 -5.47
C ALA A 336 15.40 9.79 -4.84
N GLY A 337 14.59 9.16 -3.99
CA GLY A 337 13.50 9.82 -3.27
C GLY A 337 13.89 10.29 -1.88
N ASP A 338 13.02 11.13 -1.31
CA ASP A 338 13.00 11.51 0.10
C ASP A 338 11.77 10.90 0.78
N GLY A 339 11.97 10.29 1.94
CA GLY A 339 10.92 9.65 2.71
C GLY A 339 10.30 8.41 2.04
N PHE A 340 9.17 7.99 2.56
CA PHE A 340 8.42 6.83 2.07
C PHE A 340 7.65 7.10 0.77
N GLY A 341 7.34 8.35 0.47
CA GLY A 341 6.62 8.74 -0.73
C GLY A 341 5.24 8.09 -0.85
N PHE A 342 4.52 7.91 0.25
CA PHE A 342 3.19 7.31 0.24
C PHE A 342 2.21 8.11 -0.62
N THR A 343 1.34 7.40 -1.36
CA THR A 343 0.45 8.00 -2.34
C THR A 343 -1.03 7.76 -2.06
N TRP A 344 -1.37 6.69 -1.34
CA TRP A 344 -2.75 6.29 -1.12
C TRP A 344 -3.06 5.96 0.36
N PRO A 345 -4.27 6.30 0.85
CA PRO A 345 -5.25 7.22 0.24
C PRO A 345 -4.79 8.69 0.36
N ALA A 346 -5.11 9.55 -0.61
CA ALA A 346 -4.58 10.92 -0.69
C ALA A 346 -4.79 11.77 0.57
N LYS A 347 -5.90 11.56 1.31
CA LYS A 347 -6.20 12.29 2.55
C LYS A 347 -5.31 11.89 3.74
N PHE A 348 -4.83 10.67 3.78
CA PHE A 348 -3.94 10.15 4.81
C PHE A 348 -3.09 9.01 4.23
N PRO A 349 -2.03 9.35 3.50
CA PRO A 349 -1.26 8.35 2.77
C PRO A 349 -0.56 7.35 3.69
N VAL A 350 -0.78 6.06 3.43
CA VAL A 350 -0.24 4.96 4.23
C VAL A 350 0.50 3.91 3.40
N ALA A 351 0.35 3.95 2.07
CA ALA A 351 1.01 3.04 1.15
C ALA A 351 1.47 3.78 -0.10
N ARG A 352 2.61 3.38 -0.65
CA ARG A 352 3.06 3.80 -1.98
C ARG A 352 2.65 2.71 -2.96
N ILE A 353 1.64 2.98 -3.77
CA ILE A 353 1.11 2.06 -4.77
C ILE A 353 1.21 2.62 -6.19
N ASP A 354 1.45 3.93 -6.30
CA ASP A 354 1.77 4.63 -7.54
C ASP A 354 3.29 4.71 -7.69
N GLU A 355 3.82 4.11 -8.75
CA GLU A 355 5.25 3.86 -8.88
C GLU A 355 5.83 4.37 -10.20
N ILE A 356 7.10 4.75 -10.11
CA ILE A 356 7.96 5.03 -11.27
C ILE A 356 9.17 4.10 -11.15
N LEU A 357 9.29 3.18 -12.12
CA LEU A 357 10.39 2.21 -12.16
C LEU A 357 11.17 2.37 -13.46
N VAL A 358 12.49 2.21 -13.40
CA VAL A 358 13.35 2.50 -14.53
C VAL A 358 14.41 1.42 -14.79
N ARG A 359 14.83 1.33 -16.06
CA ARG A 359 16.00 0.58 -16.52
C ARG A 359 16.74 1.40 -17.56
N GLY A 360 18.08 1.38 -17.53
CA GLY A 360 18.94 2.03 -18.51
C GLY A 360 18.95 3.55 -18.47
N VAL A 361 18.31 4.16 -17.46
CA VAL A 361 18.38 5.58 -17.13
C VAL A 361 18.71 5.74 -15.65
N LYS A 362 19.27 6.88 -15.27
CA LYS A 362 19.67 7.19 -13.90
C LYS A 362 18.54 7.94 -13.18
N PRO A 363 18.04 7.44 -12.03
CA PRO A 363 17.21 8.21 -11.13
C PRO A 363 17.97 9.39 -10.53
N GLU A 364 17.40 10.59 -10.61
CA GLU A 364 17.98 11.80 -9.98
C GLU A 364 17.14 12.29 -8.80
N SER A 365 15.81 12.22 -8.93
CA SER A 365 14.90 12.65 -7.87
C SER A 365 13.56 11.94 -7.98
N SER A 366 12.84 11.79 -6.86
CA SER A 366 11.45 11.32 -6.82
C SER A 366 10.69 12.06 -5.73
N TRP A 367 9.49 12.51 -6.03
CA TRP A 367 8.65 13.25 -5.09
C TRP A 367 7.16 12.99 -5.35
N VAL A 368 6.36 13.28 -4.33
CA VAL A 368 4.90 13.28 -4.42
C VAL A 368 4.44 14.69 -4.72
N LEU A 369 3.54 14.84 -5.70
CA LEU A 369 2.95 16.11 -6.07
C LEU A 369 1.76 16.45 -5.14
N PRO A 370 1.31 17.73 -5.14
CA PRO A 370 0.13 18.12 -4.38
C PRO A 370 -1.12 17.32 -4.76
N ALA A 371 -2.02 17.11 -3.78
CA ALA A 371 -3.28 16.44 -3.98
C ALA A 371 -4.16 17.15 -5.02
N THR A 372 -4.86 16.36 -5.81
CA THR A 372 -5.85 16.79 -6.80
C THR A 372 -7.27 16.41 -6.35
N GLY A 373 -8.22 16.24 -7.28
CA GLY A 373 -9.55 15.68 -6.99
C GLY A 373 -9.59 14.16 -6.82
N SER A 374 -8.45 13.48 -6.93
CA SER A 374 -8.32 12.01 -6.83
C SER A 374 -8.15 11.54 -5.38
N ASP A 375 -8.43 10.27 -5.13
CA ASP A 375 -8.09 9.57 -3.89
C ASP A 375 -6.63 9.06 -3.86
N HIS A 376 -5.86 9.28 -4.93
CA HIS A 376 -4.41 9.09 -5.02
C HIS A 376 -3.67 10.43 -5.04
N LEU A 377 -2.40 10.43 -4.60
CA LEU A 377 -1.47 11.52 -4.82
C LEU A 377 -0.63 11.24 -6.07
N PRO A 378 -0.43 12.25 -6.95
CA PRO A 378 0.43 12.07 -8.11
C PRO A 378 1.89 11.91 -7.70
N VAL A 379 2.67 11.18 -8.49
CA VAL A 379 4.10 10.99 -8.31
C VAL A 379 4.88 11.55 -9.49
N ALA A 380 6.06 12.08 -9.22
CA ALA A 380 6.97 12.57 -10.26
C ALA A 380 8.41 12.14 -9.97
N ALA A 381 9.21 12.09 -11.04
CA ALA A 381 10.62 11.75 -10.96
C ALA A 381 11.44 12.51 -12.03
N GLY A 382 12.63 12.93 -11.64
CA GLY A 382 13.69 13.37 -12.55
C GLY A 382 14.59 12.19 -12.91
N ILE A 383 14.85 12.00 -14.19
CA ILE A 383 15.75 10.96 -14.71
C ILE A 383 16.77 11.57 -15.65
N SER A 384 17.96 10.97 -15.74
CA SER A 384 19.04 11.32 -16.65
C SER A 384 19.52 10.12 -17.46
N TRP A 385 20.28 10.41 -18.51
CA TRP A 385 20.81 9.41 -19.48
C TRP A 385 22.16 8.85 -19.08
#